data_6ff50b04605298d773761b2b1df65070
#
_entry.id   6ff50b04605298d773761b2b1df65070
#
_cell.length_a   1.000
_cell.length_b   1.000
_cell.length_c   1.000
_cell.angle_alpha   90.00
_cell.angle_beta   90.00
_cell.angle_gamma   90.00
#
_symmetry.space_group_name_H-M   'P 1'
#
loop_
_entity.id
_entity.type
_entity.pdbx_description
1 polymer ?
#
loop_
_entity_poly.entity_id
_entity_poly.type
_entity_poly.pdbx_seq_one_letter_code
_entity_poly.pdbx_strand_id
1 'polypeptide(L)'
;QAIDDNRRALEAAAALGARELVAVVGGLADGSRDIDGSRAQILRGLEALMPAIETTGVKIALEPLHPFYAADRSLLNTIAQAQAWCETLDREGRYFGIAVDAYHVWWDPLLAPAIAGAGPRVRAFHVSDWLRHTQEPLLDRGMMGDGVVDLKRLRAMVEATGFDGPGEVEVFSRDRGWKEDREVGL
;
A
#
# COMPACT_ATOMS: atom_id res chain seq x y z
N GLN A 1 -5.99 16.67 -13.41
CA GLN A 1 -6.06 16.99 -11.96
C GLN A 1 -5.31 15.93 -11.13
N ALA A 2 -5.69 14.63 -11.11
CA ALA A 2 -5.02 13.63 -10.30
C ALA A 2 -3.50 13.52 -10.53
N ILE A 3 -3.03 13.59 -11.79
CA ILE A 3 -1.60 13.59 -12.12
C ILE A 3 -0.90 14.81 -11.49
N ASP A 4 -1.51 15.99 -11.55
CA ASP A 4 -0.91 17.20 -10.99
C ASP A 4 -0.90 17.19 -9.46
N ASP A 5 -1.93 16.59 -8.84
CA ASP A 5 -1.99 16.42 -7.39
C ASP A 5 -0.89 15.48 -6.92
N ASN A 6 -0.68 14.35 -7.61
CA ASN A 6 0.39 13.40 -7.29
C ASN A 6 1.80 13.96 -7.59
N ARG A 7 1.95 14.81 -8.62
CA ARG A 7 3.21 15.53 -8.86
C ARG A 7 3.57 16.42 -7.69
N ARG A 8 2.59 17.21 -7.19
CA ARG A 8 2.78 18.06 -6.00
C ARG A 8 3.09 17.24 -4.76
N ALA A 9 2.49 16.07 -4.60
CA ALA A 9 2.80 15.16 -3.49
C ALA A 9 4.26 14.67 -3.55
N LEU A 10 4.78 14.33 -4.74
CA LEU A 10 6.18 13.95 -4.94
C LEU A 10 7.13 15.11 -4.62
N GLU A 11 6.80 16.33 -5.06
CA GLU A 11 7.59 17.54 -4.75
C GLU A 11 7.61 17.82 -3.24
N ALA A 12 6.46 17.70 -2.57
CA ALA A 12 6.37 17.86 -1.12
C ALA A 12 7.15 16.76 -0.37
N ALA A 13 7.04 15.51 -0.80
CA ALA A 13 7.80 14.40 -0.23
C ALA A 13 9.31 14.62 -0.36
N ALA A 14 9.78 15.08 -1.52
CA ALA A 14 11.18 15.44 -1.75
C ALA A 14 11.65 16.58 -0.82
N ALA A 15 10.84 17.63 -0.66
CA ALA A 15 11.14 18.76 0.22
C ALA A 15 11.24 18.33 1.70
N LEU A 16 10.50 17.29 2.09
CA LEU A 16 10.57 16.68 3.43
C LEU A 16 11.70 15.65 3.58
N GLY A 17 12.44 15.36 2.51
CA GLY A 17 13.50 14.35 2.51
C GLY A 17 13.00 12.91 2.53
N ALA A 18 11.72 12.67 2.18
CA ALA A 18 11.18 11.34 2.04
C ALA A 18 11.84 10.61 0.86
N ARG A 19 12.13 9.32 1.06
CA ARG A 19 12.70 8.49 -0.02
C ARG A 19 11.62 7.86 -0.88
N GLU A 20 10.44 7.65 -0.30
CA GLU A 20 9.34 6.90 -0.88
C GLU A 20 8.01 7.57 -0.56
N LEU A 21 7.07 7.44 -1.48
CA LEU A 21 5.69 7.86 -1.33
C LEU A 21 4.79 6.64 -1.55
N VAL A 22 4.03 6.26 -0.53
CA VAL A 22 3.05 5.19 -0.64
C VAL A 22 1.86 5.70 -1.45
N ALA A 23 1.42 4.92 -2.44
CA ALA A 23 0.38 5.31 -3.36
C ALA A 23 -0.78 4.31 -3.40
N VAL A 24 -1.97 4.79 -3.03
CA VAL A 24 -3.26 4.15 -3.27
C VAL A 24 -3.78 4.64 -4.62
N VAL A 25 -4.06 3.73 -5.53
CA VAL A 25 -4.14 4.03 -6.97
C VAL A 25 -5.51 4.47 -7.49
N GLY A 26 -6.57 4.36 -6.70
CA GLY A 26 -7.94 4.67 -7.09
C GLY A 26 -8.78 3.43 -7.45
N GLY A 27 -10.09 3.55 -7.22
CA GLY A 27 -11.11 2.54 -7.54
C GLY A 27 -11.64 2.66 -8.97
N LEU A 28 -12.85 2.16 -9.19
CA LEU A 28 -13.57 2.32 -10.45
C LEU A 28 -13.86 3.80 -10.71
N ALA A 29 -13.74 4.22 -11.95
CA ALA A 29 -14.20 5.54 -12.36
C ALA A 29 -15.72 5.66 -12.16
N ASP A 30 -16.18 6.85 -11.78
CA ASP A 30 -17.60 7.11 -11.52
C ASP A 30 -18.50 6.63 -12.67
N GLY A 31 -19.49 5.80 -12.32
CA GLY A 31 -20.44 5.24 -13.27
C GLY A 31 -19.87 4.12 -14.18
N SER A 32 -18.59 3.79 -14.08
CA SER A 32 -17.98 2.72 -14.86
C SER A 32 -18.27 1.35 -14.26
N ARG A 33 -18.34 0.35 -15.17
CA ARG A 33 -18.32 -1.08 -14.84
C ARG A 33 -17.14 -1.80 -15.49
N ASP A 34 -16.27 -1.03 -16.15
CA ASP A 34 -15.10 -1.52 -16.87
C ASP A 34 -13.88 -1.50 -15.94
N ILE A 35 -13.64 -2.64 -15.30
CA ILE A 35 -12.51 -2.84 -14.39
C ILE A 35 -11.18 -2.76 -15.16
N ASP A 36 -11.10 -3.41 -16.32
CA ASP A 36 -9.84 -3.50 -17.06
C ASP A 36 -9.47 -2.16 -17.71
N GLY A 37 -10.45 -1.44 -18.24
CA GLY A 37 -10.25 -0.08 -18.73
C GLY A 37 -9.84 0.89 -17.62
N SER A 38 -10.42 0.75 -16.41
CA SER A 38 -10.04 1.55 -15.24
C SER A 38 -8.62 1.24 -14.78
N ARG A 39 -8.20 -0.02 -14.73
CA ARG A 39 -6.82 -0.42 -14.46
C ARG A 39 -5.84 0.12 -15.48
N ALA A 40 -6.18 0.03 -16.77
CA ALA A 40 -5.36 0.60 -17.83
C ALA A 40 -5.24 2.13 -17.70
N GLN A 41 -6.28 2.83 -17.27
CA GLN A 41 -6.23 4.27 -17.00
C GLN A 41 -5.31 4.61 -15.83
N ILE A 42 -5.36 3.82 -14.75
CA ILE A 42 -4.47 3.98 -13.59
C ILE A 42 -3.01 3.81 -14.02
N LEU A 43 -2.68 2.76 -14.78
CA LEU A 43 -1.33 2.52 -15.28
C LEU A 43 -0.80 3.69 -16.12
N ARG A 44 -1.62 4.23 -17.04
CA ARG A 44 -1.24 5.44 -17.79
C ARG A 44 -1.02 6.66 -16.88
N GLY A 45 -1.81 6.78 -15.81
CA GLY A 45 -1.63 7.84 -14.81
C GLY A 45 -0.31 7.72 -14.06
N LEU A 46 0.07 6.51 -13.65
CA LEU A 46 1.35 6.23 -13.00
C LEU A 46 2.53 6.45 -13.94
N GLU A 47 2.42 6.01 -15.20
CA GLU A 47 3.45 6.25 -16.23
C GLU A 47 3.68 7.75 -16.44
N ALA A 48 2.63 8.56 -16.45
CA ALA A 48 2.72 10.01 -16.59
C ALA A 48 3.41 10.73 -15.42
N LEU A 49 3.60 10.05 -14.29
CA LEU A 49 4.36 10.57 -13.14
C LEU A 49 5.86 10.35 -13.27
N MET A 50 6.33 9.50 -14.19
CA MET A 50 7.74 9.14 -14.32
C MET A 50 8.69 10.35 -14.37
N PRO A 51 8.44 11.43 -15.14
CA PRO A 51 9.33 12.59 -15.15
C PRO A 51 9.45 13.29 -13.79
N ALA A 52 8.37 13.31 -13.00
CA ALA A 52 8.39 13.88 -11.65
C ALA A 52 9.15 12.99 -10.67
N ILE A 53 8.99 11.67 -10.77
CA ILE A 53 9.73 10.68 -9.99
C ILE A 53 11.23 10.82 -10.25
N GLU A 54 11.64 10.88 -11.52
CA GLU A 54 13.05 11.05 -11.91
C GLU A 54 13.64 12.37 -11.41
N THR A 55 12.86 13.46 -11.49
CA THR A 55 13.31 14.79 -11.05
C THR A 55 13.43 14.88 -9.53
N THR A 56 12.48 14.33 -8.79
CA THR A 56 12.46 14.40 -7.32
C THR A 56 13.33 13.34 -6.66
N GLY A 57 13.57 12.23 -7.33
CA GLY A 57 14.23 11.04 -6.77
C GLY A 57 13.39 10.27 -5.76
N VAL A 58 12.16 10.72 -5.48
CA VAL A 58 11.22 10.03 -4.59
C VAL A 58 10.60 8.85 -5.34
N LYS A 59 10.67 7.66 -4.76
CA LYS A 59 10.12 6.45 -5.35
C LYS A 59 8.66 6.28 -4.96
N ILE A 60 7.91 5.51 -5.75
CA ILE A 60 6.51 5.17 -5.44
C ILE A 60 6.44 3.73 -4.95
N ALA A 61 5.86 3.53 -3.77
CA ALA A 61 5.46 2.23 -3.26
C ALA A 61 3.95 2.02 -3.49
N LEU A 62 3.59 1.16 -4.45
CA LEU A 62 2.20 0.83 -4.75
C LEU A 62 1.62 -0.01 -3.61
N GLU A 63 0.50 0.40 -3.05
CA GLU A 63 -0.16 -0.29 -1.96
C GLU A 63 -1.41 -1.04 -2.44
N PRO A 64 -1.39 -2.38 -2.47
CA PRO A 64 -2.60 -3.17 -2.69
C PRO A 64 -3.55 -3.03 -1.51
N LEU A 65 -4.79 -2.63 -1.77
CA LEU A 65 -5.82 -2.61 -0.74
C LEU A 65 -6.67 -3.88 -0.75
N HIS A 66 -7.26 -4.21 0.39
CA HIS A 66 -8.20 -5.31 0.51
C HIS A 66 -9.30 -5.20 -0.58
N PRO A 67 -9.74 -6.30 -1.22
CA PRO A 67 -10.75 -6.28 -2.30
C PRO A 67 -12.06 -5.59 -1.94
N PHE A 68 -12.37 -5.46 -0.66
CA PHE A 68 -13.50 -4.67 -0.18
C PHE A 68 -13.50 -3.24 -0.76
N TYR A 69 -12.32 -2.69 -1.02
CA TYR A 69 -12.12 -1.33 -1.53
C TYR A 69 -12.01 -1.24 -3.06
N ALA A 70 -12.28 -2.32 -3.79
CA ALA A 70 -12.05 -2.33 -5.24
C ALA A 70 -12.94 -1.33 -5.99
N ALA A 71 -14.16 -1.08 -5.50
CA ALA A 71 -15.10 -0.20 -6.17
C ALA A 71 -14.76 1.29 -6.02
N ASP A 72 -14.26 1.70 -4.85
CA ASP A 72 -14.18 3.11 -4.49
C ASP A 72 -12.75 3.63 -4.24
N ARG A 73 -11.82 2.78 -3.82
CA ARG A 73 -10.51 3.23 -3.37
C ARG A 73 -9.33 2.66 -4.15
N SER A 74 -9.34 1.38 -4.52
CA SER A 74 -8.20 0.76 -5.20
C SER A 74 -8.56 -0.47 -6.02
N LEU A 75 -8.26 -0.45 -7.30
CA LEU A 75 -8.31 -1.61 -8.19
C LEU A 75 -7.03 -2.45 -8.17
N LEU A 76 -6.08 -2.09 -7.33
CA LEU A 76 -4.89 -2.85 -7.02
C LEU A 76 -5.14 -3.58 -5.68
N ASN A 77 -5.23 -4.93 -5.70
CA ASN A 77 -5.72 -5.68 -4.54
C ASN A 77 -4.82 -6.83 -4.09
N THR A 78 -3.77 -7.17 -4.83
CA THR A 78 -2.83 -8.22 -4.44
C THR A 78 -1.38 -7.81 -4.69
N ILE A 79 -0.46 -8.41 -3.94
CA ILE A 79 0.99 -8.19 -4.13
C ILE A 79 1.43 -8.64 -5.52
N ALA A 80 0.92 -9.77 -6.02
CA ALA A 80 1.23 -10.26 -7.37
C ALA A 80 0.80 -9.28 -8.46
N GLN A 81 -0.35 -8.63 -8.31
CA GLN A 81 -0.82 -7.59 -9.23
C GLN A 81 0.08 -6.36 -9.16
N ALA A 82 0.48 -5.92 -7.96
CA ALA A 82 1.40 -4.80 -7.79
C ALA A 82 2.76 -5.08 -8.43
N GLN A 83 3.28 -6.29 -8.28
CA GLN A 83 4.52 -6.71 -8.93
C GLN A 83 4.41 -6.60 -10.46
N ALA A 84 3.35 -7.14 -11.06
CA ALA A 84 3.13 -7.06 -12.51
C ALA A 84 3.06 -5.60 -13.01
N TRP A 85 2.43 -4.70 -12.23
CA TRP A 85 2.38 -3.27 -12.54
C TRP A 85 3.75 -2.61 -12.42
N CYS A 86 4.50 -2.90 -11.36
CA CYS A 86 5.88 -2.42 -11.22
C CYS A 86 6.77 -2.87 -12.38
N GLU A 87 6.66 -4.12 -12.82
CA GLU A 87 7.43 -4.64 -13.96
C GLU A 87 7.06 -3.96 -15.29
N THR A 88 5.78 -3.61 -15.45
CA THR A 88 5.31 -2.87 -16.64
C THR A 88 5.83 -1.43 -16.66
N LEU A 89 5.79 -0.75 -15.51
CA LEU A 89 6.15 0.66 -15.39
C LEU A 89 7.66 0.90 -15.29
N ASP A 90 8.36 -0.01 -14.64
CA ASP A 90 9.77 0.13 -14.28
C ASP A 90 10.43 -1.24 -14.15
N ARG A 91 10.81 -1.83 -15.27
CA ARG A 91 11.38 -3.17 -15.32
C ARG A 91 12.64 -3.34 -14.46
N GLU A 92 13.43 -2.29 -14.32
CA GLU A 92 14.68 -2.31 -13.57
C GLU A 92 14.49 -2.12 -12.06
N GLY A 93 13.30 -1.78 -11.59
CA GLY A 93 12.97 -1.62 -10.17
C GLY A 93 13.59 -0.41 -9.50
N ARG A 94 13.86 0.64 -10.26
CA ARG A 94 14.48 1.86 -9.73
C ARG A 94 13.49 2.76 -8.99
N TYR A 95 12.28 2.89 -9.52
CA TYR A 95 11.32 3.94 -9.17
C TYR A 95 10.03 3.41 -8.54
N PHE A 96 9.55 2.24 -9.01
CA PHE A 96 8.34 1.62 -8.48
C PHE A 96 8.64 0.41 -7.61
N GLY A 97 8.00 0.36 -6.46
CA GLY A 97 8.03 -0.76 -5.52
C GLY A 97 6.66 -1.00 -4.91
N ILE A 98 6.62 -1.77 -3.84
CA ILE A 98 5.40 -2.29 -3.25
C ILE A 98 5.40 -1.97 -1.76
N ALA A 99 4.31 -1.39 -1.28
CA ALA A 99 3.98 -1.34 0.14
C ALA A 99 3.17 -2.59 0.51
N VAL A 100 3.66 -3.33 1.50
CA VAL A 100 2.96 -4.48 2.05
C VAL A 100 2.24 -4.04 3.31
N ASP A 101 0.91 -3.83 3.23
CA ASP A 101 0.09 -3.59 4.42
C ASP A 101 -0.57 -4.90 4.86
N ALA A 102 -0.22 -5.35 6.07
CA ALA A 102 -0.75 -6.57 6.67
C ALA A 102 -2.29 -6.60 6.67
N TYR A 103 -2.92 -5.45 6.95
CA TYR A 103 -4.38 -5.30 6.99
C TYR A 103 -5.06 -5.59 5.65
N HIS A 104 -4.37 -5.27 4.57
CA HIS A 104 -4.94 -5.36 3.23
C HIS A 104 -4.66 -6.68 2.52
N VAL A 105 -3.60 -7.42 2.90
CA VAL A 105 -3.16 -8.58 2.11
C VAL A 105 -3.21 -9.92 2.86
N TRP A 106 -3.51 -9.95 4.17
CA TRP A 106 -3.47 -11.16 5.02
C TRP A 106 -4.32 -12.31 4.50
N TRP A 107 -5.40 -12.02 3.80
CA TRP A 107 -6.40 -12.96 3.29
C TRP A 107 -5.94 -13.70 2.01
N ASP A 108 -4.92 -13.18 1.31
CA ASP A 108 -4.50 -13.72 0.01
C ASP A 108 -3.83 -15.10 0.17
N PRO A 109 -4.41 -16.18 -0.39
CA PRO A 109 -3.81 -17.51 -0.32
C PRO A 109 -2.46 -17.61 -1.02
N LEU A 110 -2.15 -16.70 -1.93
CA LEU A 110 -0.88 -16.62 -2.67
C LEU A 110 0.10 -15.60 -2.07
N LEU A 111 -0.18 -15.08 -0.86
CA LEU A 111 0.62 -14.02 -0.24
C LEU A 111 2.11 -14.39 -0.14
N ALA A 112 2.42 -15.59 0.36
CA ALA A 112 3.81 -16.01 0.58
C ALA A 112 4.63 -16.04 -0.72
N PRO A 113 4.21 -16.74 -1.80
CA PRO A 113 4.94 -16.70 -3.06
C PRO A 113 4.94 -15.31 -3.72
N ALA A 114 3.90 -14.48 -3.53
CA ALA A 114 3.83 -13.14 -4.06
C ALA A 114 4.84 -12.21 -3.40
N ILE A 115 4.97 -12.21 -2.06
CA ILE A 115 5.98 -11.43 -1.34
C ILE A 115 7.40 -11.90 -1.74
N ALA A 116 7.63 -13.21 -1.79
CA ALA A 116 8.93 -13.75 -2.21
C ALA A 116 9.29 -13.31 -3.64
N GLY A 117 8.32 -13.32 -4.57
CA GLY A 117 8.49 -12.85 -5.95
C GLY A 117 8.74 -11.34 -6.06
N ALA A 118 8.15 -10.54 -5.17
CA ALA A 118 8.37 -9.10 -5.12
C ALA A 118 9.84 -8.76 -4.76
N GLY A 119 10.44 -9.57 -3.88
CA GLY A 119 11.86 -9.43 -3.54
C GLY A 119 12.25 -8.00 -3.16
N PRO A 120 13.30 -7.43 -3.78
CA PRO A 120 13.79 -6.08 -3.44
C PRO A 120 12.84 -4.94 -3.83
N ARG A 121 11.70 -5.24 -4.44
CA ARG A 121 10.66 -4.24 -4.69
C ARG A 121 9.80 -3.94 -3.47
N VAL A 122 9.88 -4.73 -2.39
CA VAL A 122 9.23 -4.37 -1.12
C VAL A 122 9.93 -3.15 -0.54
N ARG A 123 9.17 -2.05 -0.33
CA ARG A 123 9.70 -0.75 0.08
C ARG A 123 9.07 -0.18 1.34
N ALA A 124 7.89 -0.63 1.69
CA ALA A 124 7.19 -0.25 2.91
C ALA A 124 6.48 -1.46 3.53
N PHE A 125 6.37 -1.47 4.85
CA PHE A 125 5.67 -2.51 5.58
C PHE A 125 4.80 -1.87 6.65
N HIS A 126 3.46 -1.94 6.45
CA HIS A 126 2.48 -1.42 7.39
C HIS A 126 1.87 -2.55 8.21
N VAL A 127 1.65 -2.30 9.49
CA VAL A 127 1.14 -3.28 10.44
C VAL A 127 -0.06 -2.77 11.20
N SER A 128 -1.11 -3.53 11.15
CA SER A 128 -2.29 -3.48 12.01
C SER A 128 -2.99 -4.83 11.94
N ASP A 129 -3.99 -5.07 12.77
CA ASP A 129 -4.65 -6.36 12.80
C ASP A 129 -6.08 -6.27 12.27
N TRP A 130 -6.54 -7.37 11.66
CA TRP A 130 -7.92 -7.52 11.21
C TRP A 130 -8.75 -8.14 12.32
N LEU A 131 -9.69 -7.39 12.88
CA LEU A 131 -10.57 -7.89 13.94
C LEU A 131 -11.58 -8.89 13.36
N ARG A 132 -11.83 -9.98 14.09
CA ARG A 132 -12.75 -11.05 13.66
C ARG A 132 -14.15 -10.55 13.32
N HIS A 133 -14.59 -9.52 13.98
CA HIS A 133 -15.94 -8.95 13.84
C HIS A 133 -15.91 -7.53 13.29
N THR A 134 -14.95 -7.22 12.40
CA THR A 134 -14.87 -5.96 11.69
C THR A 134 -16.20 -5.65 10.99
N GLN A 135 -16.77 -4.49 11.28
CA GLN A 135 -18.00 -3.97 10.66
C GLN A 135 -17.68 -2.81 9.71
N GLU A 136 -16.73 -1.99 10.08
CA GLU A 136 -16.27 -0.83 9.32
C GLU A 136 -14.76 -0.98 9.01
N PRO A 137 -14.39 -1.57 7.88
CA PRO A 137 -12.99 -1.90 7.59
C PRO A 137 -12.02 -0.72 7.66
N LEU A 138 -12.51 0.52 7.46
CA LEU A 138 -11.63 1.69 7.57
C LEU A 138 -11.31 2.04 9.03
N LEU A 139 -12.27 1.89 9.94
CA LEU A 139 -12.19 2.43 11.31
C LEU A 139 -12.18 1.35 12.40
N ASP A 140 -12.11 0.08 12.03
CA ASP A 140 -12.07 -1.05 12.95
C ASP A 140 -10.74 -1.80 12.86
N ARG A 141 -9.63 -1.10 12.57
CA ARG A 141 -8.31 -1.73 12.61
C ARG A 141 -7.91 -2.00 14.06
N GLY A 142 -7.43 -3.22 14.32
CA GLY A 142 -6.93 -3.65 15.63
C GLY A 142 -5.45 -3.33 15.82
N MET A 143 -5.02 -3.22 17.09
CA MET A 143 -3.60 -3.28 17.44
C MET A 143 -3.06 -4.67 17.18
N MET A 144 -1.76 -4.78 16.98
CA MET A 144 -1.07 -6.03 16.69
C MET A 144 -1.32 -7.07 17.79
N GLY A 145 -2.00 -8.15 17.44
CA GLY A 145 -2.38 -9.24 18.35
C GLY A 145 -3.84 -9.21 18.80
N ASP A 146 -4.63 -8.19 18.45
CA ASP A 146 -6.06 -8.11 18.78
C ASP A 146 -6.93 -8.92 17.81
N GLY A 147 -6.42 -9.24 16.63
CA GLY A 147 -7.20 -9.81 15.53
C GLY A 147 -6.77 -11.22 15.12
N VAL A 148 -6.82 -11.46 13.81
CA VAL A 148 -6.63 -12.79 13.21
C VAL A 148 -5.41 -12.90 12.30
N VAL A 149 -4.66 -11.82 12.10
CA VAL A 149 -3.52 -11.80 11.19
C VAL A 149 -2.29 -12.42 11.84
N ASP A 150 -1.68 -13.39 11.19
CA ASP A 150 -0.37 -13.89 11.60
C ASP A 150 0.75 -12.90 11.24
N LEU A 151 0.83 -11.83 12.02
CA LEU A 151 1.79 -10.75 11.81
C LEU A 151 3.25 -11.19 11.94
N LYS A 152 3.54 -12.19 12.79
CA LYS A 152 4.90 -12.72 12.93
C LYS A 152 5.34 -13.41 11.64
N ARG A 153 4.47 -14.25 11.08
CA ARG A 153 4.73 -14.94 9.82
C ARG A 153 4.86 -13.94 8.67
N LEU A 154 3.98 -12.94 8.61
CA LEU A 154 4.00 -11.93 7.55
C LEU A 154 5.27 -11.08 7.62
N ARG A 155 5.68 -10.65 8.82
CA ARG A 155 6.94 -9.96 9.05
C ARG A 155 8.14 -10.79 8.56
N ALA A 156 8.19 -12.07 8.91
CA ALA A 156 9.26 -12.95 8.46
C ALA A 156 9.33 -13.08 6.94
N MET A 157 8.18 -13.10 6.23
CA MET A 157 8.13 -13.09 4.76
C MET A 157 8.70 -11.79 4.19
N VAL A 158 8.35 -10.63 4.78
CA VAL A 158 8.83 -9.32 4.36
C VAL A 158 10.34 -9.19 4.60
N GLU A 159 10.83 -9.57 5.77
CA GLU A 159 12.27 -9.56 6.10
C GLU A 159 13.09 -10.49 5.16
N ALA A 160 12.51 -11.63 4.77
CA ALA A 160 13.16 -12.57 3.83
C ALA A 160 13.36 -11.99 2.42
N THR A 161 12.67 -10.88 2.05
CA THR A 161 12.91 -10.16 0.78
C THR A 161 14.17 -9.29 0.80
N GLY A 162 14.78 -9.12 1.96
CA GLY A 162 15.87 -8.17 2.21
C GLY A 162 15.39 -6.78 2.63
N PHE A 163 14.09 -6.59 2.89
CA PHE A 163 13.56 -5.36 3.45
C PHE A 163 14.09 -5.14 4.87
N ASP A 164 14.73 -4.00 5.11
CA ASP A 164 15.35 -3.59 6.37
C ASP A 164 14.74 -2.30 6.96
N GLY A 165 13.64 -1.83 6.36
CA GLY A 165 12.92 -0.66 6.81
C GLY A 165 12.08 -0.90 8.07
N PRO A 166 11.49 0.15 8.63
CA PRO A 166 10.59 0.05 9.78
C PRO A 166 9.29 -0.69 9.43
N GLY A 167 8.71 -1.36 10.43
CA GLY A 167 7.29 -1.72 10.39
C GLY A 167 6.48 -0.54 10.92
N GLU A 168 5.67 0.06 10.08
CA GLU A 168 4.87 1.24 10.41
C GLU A 168 3.50 0.84 10.94
N VAL A 169 3.15 1.32 12.14
CA VAL A 169 1.83 1.04 12.74
C VAL A 169 0.79 1.94 12.09
N GLU A 170 -0.22 1.32 11.45
CA GLU A 170 -1.27 2.04 10.75
C GLU A 170 -2.65 1.60 11.26
N VAL A 171 -3.03 2.11 12.43
CA VAL A 171 -4.30 1.76 13.10
C VAL A 171 -5.28 2.93 13.03
N PHE A 172 -6.29 2.79 12.17
CA PHE A 172 -7.47 3.65 12.18
C PHE A 172 -8.55 2.97 13.00
N SER A 173 -8.85 3.53 14.19
CA SER A 173 -9.83 2.94 15.10
C SER A 173 -10.78 3.99 15.66
N ARG A 174 -12.08 3.65 15.72
CA ARG A 174 -13.09 4.46 16.39
C ARG A 174 -12.94 4.46 17.90
N ASP A 175 -12.51 3.33 18.44
CA ASP A 175 -12.55 3.05 19.86
C ASP A 175 -11.19 3.22 20.55
N ARG A 176 -10.12 3.29 19.77
CA ARG A 176 -8.73 3.36 20.28
C ARG A 176 -7.95 4.52 19.66
N GLY A 177 -6.81 4.81 20.24
CA GLY A 177 -5.84 5.77 19.75
C GLY A 177 -6.06 7.16 20.33
N TRP A 178 -6.24 8.15 19.47
CA TRP A 178 -6.30 9.57 19.87
C TRP A 178 -7.47 9.95 20.81
N LYS A 179 -8.41 9.03 21.06
CA LYS A 179 -9.47 9.18 22.08
C LYS A 179 -9.08 8.65 23.47
N GLU A 180 -8.04 7.84 23.53
CA GLU A 180 -7.53 7.35 24.80
C GLU A 180 -6.69 8.44 25.47
N ASP A 181 -6.74 8.49 26.80
CA ASP A 181 -6.04 9.48 27.59
C ASP A 181 -4.52 9.41 27.30
N ARG A 182 -3.85 10.56 27.22
CA ARG A 182 -2.42 10.66 26.89
C ARG A 182 -1.50 9.85 27.79
N GLU A 183 -2.00 9.36 28.92
CA GLU A 183 -1.24 8.52 29.87
C GLU A 183 -1.07 7.07 29.44
N VAL A 184 -1.83 6.59 28.40
CA VAL A 184 -1.77 5.20 27.92
C VAL A 184 -0.95 5.06 26.64
N GLY A 185 -0.57 6.14 26.02
CA GLY A 185 0.13 6.19 24.73
C GLY A 185 1.64 6.44 24.80
N LEU A 186 2.26 6.25 25.96
CA LEU A 186 3.73 6.38 26.16
C LEU A 186 4.37 5.07 26.56
#